data_3b4f50aa114249d7ea2b3cab380d7b30
#
_entry.id   3b4f50aa114249d7ea2b3cab380d7b30
#
_cell.length_a   1.000
_cell.length_b   1.000
_cell.length_c   1.000
_cell.angle_alpha   90.00
_cell.angle_beta   90.00
_cell.angle_gamma   90.00
#
_symmetry.space_group_name_H-M   'P 1'
#
loop_
_entity.id
_entity.type
_entity.pdbx_description
1 polymer ?
#
loop_
_entity_poly.entity_id
_entity_poly.type
_entity_poly.pdbx_seq_one_letter_code
_entity_poly.pdbx_strand_id
1 'polypeptide(L)'
;KIKNLRIGYLTQQMTLDSSLTVIEEMSKPFEHIKHMETLINDETDWLAAHVDSYDSEDYKQHMERYESLSNQFEQLEGYQYESKIKTVLHGLNFTEEEFDKPINDFSGGQKTRLSLAQMLLSEPDLLLLDEPTNHLDLETTKWLEDYLKYFKGAIIIISHDRYFLDKIVTQIYDVALGDVKRYVGNYEQFITQRDKYYELRMQEYEKQQEEIKRLETFVEKNITRASTSGMAKSRRKTLEKMERIDKPMMDAKSANIQFGFDRNTGNDVMHIRNLEVGYQSPITAPINI
;
A
#
# COMPACT_ATOMS: atom_id res chain seq x y z
N LYS A 1 3.48 17.71 -16.75
CA LYS A 1 4.20 17.68 -15.45
C LYS A 1 3.40 18.52 -14.46
N ILE A 2 2.88 17.88 -13.42
CA ILE A 2 2.31 18.59 -12.28
C ILE A 2 3.49 19.19 -11.52
N LYS A 3 3.52 20.51 -11.35
CA LYS A 3 4.56 21.18 -10.56
C LYS A 3 4.23 21.02 -9.08
N ASN A 4 5.25 20.69 -8.27
CA ASN A 4 5.19 20.60 -6.81
C ASN A 4 4.34 19.45 -6.25
N LEU A 5 4.32 18.29 -6.90
CA LEU A 5 3.69 17.08 -6.35
C LEU A 5 4.53 16.56 -5.16
N ARG A 6 3.92 16.47 -3.98
CA ARG A 6 4.53 15.84 -2.80
C ARG A 6 4.28 14.34 -2.88
N ILE A 7 5.34 13.55 -2.90
CA ILE A 7 5.29 12.09 -3.01
C ILE A 7 5.81 11.48 -1.72
N GLY A 8 4.99 10.67 -1.05
CA GLY A 8 5.40 9.78 0.02
C GLY A 8 5.74 8.41 -0.53
N TYR A 9 6.90 7.87 -0.19
CA TYR A 9 7.32 6.56 -0.64
C TYR A 9 7.81 5.70 0.53
N LEU A 10 7.12 4.59 0.77
CA LEU A 10 7.52 3.57 1.73
C LEU A 10 8.12 2.38 1.00
N THR A 11 9.42 2.12 1.21
CA THR A 11 10.10 0.93 0.72
C THR A 11 10.12 -0.17 1.78
N GLN A 12 10.21 -1.41 1.35
CA GLN A 12 10.28 -2.59 2.23
C GLN A 12 11.43 -2.55 3.25
N GLN A 13 12.52 -1.82 2.96
CA GLN A 13 13.72 -1.71 3.83
C GLN A 13 13.91 -0.32 4.44
N MET A 14 12.88 0.52 4.41
CA MET A 14 13.01 1.86 4.96
C MET A 14 13.00 1.80 6.47
N THR A 15 14.11 2.20 7.09
CA THR A 15 14.24 2.36 8.54
C THR A 15 14.54 3.79 8.88
N LEU A 16 13.81 4.33 9.83
CA LEU A 16 14.09 5.65 10.38
C LEU A 16 15.30 5.55 11.31
N ASP A 17 16.35 6.30 11.00
CA ASP A 17 17.55 6.42 11.86
C ASP A 17 17.69 7.87 12.30
N SER A 18 17.36 8.13 13.57
CA SER A 18 17.36 9.46 14.16
C SER A 18 17.66 9.36 15.64
N SER A 19 18.45 10.32 16.15
CA SER A 19 18.71 10.46 17.58
C SER A 19 17.61 11.23 18.31
N LEU A 20 16.63 11.77 17.60
CA LEU A 20 15.49 12.48 18.15
C LEU A 20 14.50 11.52 18.80
N THR A 21 13.66 12.05 19.67
CA THR A 21 12.52 11.32 20.20
C THR A 21 11.44 11.09 19.12
N VAL A 22 10.54 10.15 19.35
CA VAL A 22 9.43 9.88 18.43
C VAL A 22 8.62 11.15 18.18
N ILE A 23 8.24 11.88 19.24
CA ILE A 23 7.42 13.08 19.10
C ILE A 23 8.14 14.21 18.33
N GLU A 24 9.43 14.39 18.56
CA GLU A 24 10.24 15.37 17.83
C GLU A 24 10.31 15.04 16.35
N GLU A 25 10.57 13.78 16.02
CA GLU A 25 10.67 13.34 14.62
C GLU A 25 9.33 13.45 13.89
N MET A 26 8.24 13.03 14.53
CA MET A 26 6.88 13.12 13.96
C MET A 26 6.39 14.57 13.86
N SER A 27 7.01 15.50 14.56
CA SER A 27 6.70 16.93 14.47
C SER A 27 7.35 17.63 13.28
N LYS A 28 8.38 17.04 12.65
CA LYS A 28 9.07 17.65 11.51
C LYS A 28 8.17 18.11 10.35
N PRO A 29 7.17 17.35 9.90
CA PRO A 29 6.24 17.81 8.87
C PRO A 29 5.49 19.11 9.24
N PHE A 30 5.39 19.40 10.55
CA PHE A 30 4.66 20.55 11.11
C PHE A 30 5.56 21.69 11.58
N GLU A 31 6.86 21.69 11.25
CA GLU A 31 7.79 22.76 11.66
C GLU A 31 7.31 24.15 11.25
N HIS A 32 6.70 24.27 10.05
CA HIS A 32 6.15 25.54 9.60
C HIS A 32 4.96 26.02 10.45
N ILE A 33 4.14 25.10 10.97
CA ILE A 33 3.02 25.39 11.87
C ILE A 33 3.56 25.81 13.24
N LYS A 34 4.53 25.09 13.79
CA LYS A 34 5.20 25.45 15.06
C LYS A 34 5.88 26.82 14.99
N HIS A 35 6.53 27.11 13.87
CA HIS A 35 7.13 28.43 13.67
C HIS A 35 6.06 29.54 13.63
N MET A 36 4.93 29.28 12.96
CA MET A 36 3.81 30.22 12.91
C MET A 36 3.22 30.45 14.30
N GLU A 37 3.05 29.39 15.10
CA GLU A 37 2.58 29.45 16.49
C GLU A 37 3.52 30.32 17.34
N THR A 38 4.83 30.16 17.20
CA THR A 38 5.83 31.01 17.87
C THR A 38 5.66 32.48 17.50
N LEU A 39 5.50 32.79 16.21
CA LEU A 39 5.26 34.15 15.74
C LEU A 39 3.97 34.76 16.30
N ILE A 40 2.89 33.97 16.38
CA ILE A 40 1.61 34.41 16.97
C ILE A 40 1.79 34.74 18.45
N ASN A 41 2.53 33.90 19.18
CA ASN A 41 2.82 34.15 20.61
C ASN A 41 3.65 35.40 20.78
N ASP A 42 4.71 35.61 19.98
CA ASP A 42 5.55 36.81 20.02
C ASP A 42 4.71 38.07 19.75
N GLU A 43 3.82 38.06 18.75
CA GLU A 43 2.92 39.19 18.49
C GLU A 43 1.93 39.41 19.62
N THR A 44 1.42 38.33 20.23
CA THR A 44 0.48 38.40 21.36
C THR A 44 1.16 39.04 22.58
N ASP A 45 2.37 38.62 22.89
CA ASP A 45 3.14 39.15 24.01
C ASP A 45 3.50 40.62 23.79
N TRP A 46 3.86 40.99 22.54
CA TRP A 46 4.16 42.37 22.19
C TRP A 46 2.91 43.26 22.34
N LEU A 47 1.76 42.84 21.81
CA LEU A 47 0.48 43.58 21.92
C LEU A 47 0.06 43.75 23.39
N ALA A 48 0.23 42.70 24.21
CA ALA A 48 -0.08 42.74 25.62
C ALA A 48 0.78 43.75 26.39
N ALA A 49 2.07 43.85 26.02
CA ALA A 49 3.01 44.80 26.64
C ALA A 49 2.76 46.26 26.21
N HIS A 50 2.10 46.52 25.10
CA HIS A 50 1.88 47.84 24.51
C HIS A 50 0.41 48.31 24.50
N VAL A 51 -0.43 47.71 25.34
CA VAL A 51 -1.86 48.05 25.42
C VAL A 51 -2.12 49.55 25.60
N ASP A 52 -1.28 50.25 26.34
CA ASP A 52 -1.42 51.70 26.57
C ASP A 52 -1.21 52.53 25.30
N SER A 53 -0.64 51.92 24.23
CA SER A 53 -0.34 52.58 22.96
C SER A 53 -1.24 52.08 21.82
N TYR A 54 -2.46 51.61 22.10
CA TYR A 54 -3.36 50.92 21.16
C TYR A 54 -3.75 51.78 19.91
N ASP A 55 -3.66 53.12 19.99
CA ASP A 55 -3.92 54.04 18.87
C ASP A 55 -2.68 54.29 17.98
N SER A 56 -1.50 53.81 18.39
CA SER A 56 -0.26 53.99 17.60
C SER A 56 -0.27 53.23 16.30
N GLU A 57 0.45 53.70 15.31
CA GLU A 57 0.60 53.02 14.02
C GLU A 57 1.32 51.69 14.19
N ASP A 58 2.29 51.60 15.07
CA ASP A 58 3.01 50.37 15.39
C ASP A 58 2.09 49.31 15.98
N TYR A 59 1.19 49.70 16.91
CA TYR A 59 0.22 48.76 17.47
C TYR A 59 -0.73 48.20 16.41
N LYS A 60 -1.19 49.02 15.47
CA LYS A 60 -2.04 48.61 14.38
C LYS A 60 -1.31 47.64 13.45
N GLN A 61 -0.05 47.88 13.13
CA GLN A 61 0.74 46.97 12.28
C GLN A 61 0.93 45.61 12.96
N HIS A 62 1.25 45.58 14.26
CA HIS A 62 1.36 44.31 14.99
C HIS A 62 0.03 43.58 15.09
N MET A 63 -1.09 44.28 15.24
CA MET A 63 -2.42 43.72 15.26
C MET A 63 -2.79 43.09 13.89
N GLU A 64 -2.53 43.80 12.80
CA GLU A 64 -2.76 43.27 11.44
C GLU A 64 -1.92 41.99 11.16
N ARG A 65 -0.69 42.00 11.65
CA ARG A 65 0.21 40.83 11.53
C ARG A 65 -0.27 39.65 12.35
N TYR A 66 -0.71 39.88 13.59
CA TYR A 66 -1.34 38.87 14.44
C TYR A 66 -2.57 38.26 13.78
N GLU A 67 -3.49 39.09 13.28
CA GLU A 67 -4.71 38.64 12.60
C GLU A 67 -4.36 37.81 11.34
N SER A 68 -3.42 38.26 10.53
CA SER A 68 -2.97 37.55 9.33
C SER A 68 -2.37 36.17 9.68
N LEU A 69 -1.48 36.10 10.67
CA LEU A 69 -0.86 34.86 11.13
C LEU A 69 -1.89 33.91 11.73
N SER A 70 -2.80 34.42 12.58
CA SER A 70 -3.84 33.64 13.22
C SER A 70 -4.81 33.04 12.19
N ASN A 71 -5.22 33.81 11.18
CA ASN A 71 -6.07 33.31 10.09
C ASN A 71 -5.36 32.22 9.27
N GLN A 72 -4.08 32.37 8.97
CA GLN A 72 -3.29 31.36 8.26
C GLN A 72 -3.12 30.09 9.10
N PHE A 73 -2.86 30.22 10.39
CA PHE A 73 -2.73 29.11 11.32
C PHE A 73 -4.03 28.31 11.44
N GLU A 74 -5.18 28.98 11.49
CA GLU A 74 -6.50 28.34 11.50
C GLU A 74 -6.79 27.62 10.18
N GLN A 75 -6.50 28.24 9.03
CA GLN A 75 -6.67 27.62 7.71
C GLN A 75 -5.81 26.35 7.53
N LEU A 76 -4.64 26.30 8.17
CA LEU A 76 -3.74 25.14 8.18
C LEU A 76 -4.09 24.13 9.28
N GLU A 77 -5.23 24.30 9.96
CA GLU A 77 -5.66 23.46 11.09
C GLU A 77 -4.56 23.37 12.19
N GLY A 78 -3.86 24.49 12.44
CA GLY A 78 -2.69 24.55 13.30
C GLY A 78 -2.93 24.03 14.71
N TYR A 79 -4.14 24.20 15.28
CA TYR A 79 -4.48 23.66 16.60
C TYR A 79 -4.62 22.13 16.65
N GLN A 80 -4.60 21.43 15.51
CA GLN A 80 -4.88 19.99 15.44
C GLN A 80 -3.62 19.14 15.21
N TYR A 81 -2.47 19.72 14.91
CA TYR A 81 -1.29 18.94 14.50
C TYR A 81 -0.82 17.96 15.58
N GLU A 82 -0.83 18.36 16.86
CA GLU A 82 -0.44 17.46 17.96
C GLU A 82 -1.42 16.26 18.09
N SER A 83 -2.72 16.53 17.96
CA SER A 83 -3.74 15.49 17.98
C SER A 83 -3.61 14.55 16.79
N LYS A 84 -3.28 15.08 15.60
CA LYS A 84 -2.99 14.26 14.41
C LYS A 84 -1.80 13.34 14.65
N ILE A 85 -0.70 13.86 15.22
CA ILE A 85 0.50 13.05 15.56
C ILE A 85 0.12 11.92 16.51
N LYS A 86 -0.57 12.23 17.62
CA LYS A 86 -1.01 11.22 18.60
C LYS A 86 -1.92 10.18 17.96
N THR A 87 -2.88 10.60 17.15
CA THR A 87 -3.82 9.70 16.45
C THR A 87 -3.09 8.71 15.54
N VAL A 88 -2.11 9.17 14.77
CA VAL A 88 -1.35 8.30 13.86
C VAL A 88 -0.44 7.36 14.66
N LEU A 89 0.23 7.85 15.70
CA LEU A 89 1.08 7.01 16.54
C LEU A 89 0.29 5.92 17.27
N HIS A 90 -0.84 6.25 17.88
CA HIS A 90 -1.73 5.26 18.52
C HIS A 90 -2.27 4.24 17.51
N GLY A 91 -2.68 4.72 16.32
CA GLY A 91 -3.14 3.84 15.25
C GLY A 91 -2.09 2.85 14.77
N LEU A 92 -0.81 3.22 14.87
CA LEU A 92 0.33 2.35 14.57
C LEU A 92 0.87 1.61 15.82
N ASN A 93 0.07 1.54 16.89
CA ASN A 93 0.32 0.79 18.12
C ASN A 93 1.58 1.26 18.88
N PHE A 94 1.73 2.61 19.01
CA PHE A 94 2.69 3.24 19.91
C PHE A 94 1.96 3.81 21.12
N THR A 95 2.52 3.59 22.31
CA THR A 95 1.97 4.12 23.58
C THR A 95 2.55 5.52 23.87
N GLU A 96 1.84 6.31 24.71
CA GLU A 96 2.34 7.63 25.11
C GLU A 96 3.70 7.59 25.80
N GLU A 97 4.00 6.50 26.54
CA GLU A 97 5.30 6.29 27.18
C GLU A 97 6.46 6.12 26.19
N GLU A 98 6.15 5.80 24.95
CA GLU A 98 7.12 5.62 23.86
C GLU A 98 7.39 6.90 23.09
N PHE A 99 6.56 7.94 23.24
CA PHE A 99 6.69 9.19 22.48
C PHE A 99 7.98 9.96 22.79
N ASP A 100 8.45 9.89 24.03
CA ASP A 100 9.66 10.57 24.49
C ASP A 100 10.93 9.70 24.36
N LYS A 101 10.80 8.46 23.86
CA LYS A 101 11.95 7.58 23.65
C LYS A 101 12.70 7.94 22.35
N PRO A 102 14.04 7.87 22.35
CA PRO A 102 14.83 8.03 21.13
C PRO A 102 14.49 6.94 20.11
N ILE A 103 14.41 7.31 18.83
CA ILE A 103 14.08 6.39 17.75
C ILE A 103 15.09 5.24 17.66
N ASN A 104 16.35 5.51 17.99
CA ASN A 104 17.39 4.48 17.92
C ASN A 104 17.17 3.30 18.86
N ASP A 105 16.37 3.46 19.91
CA ASP A 105 16.07 2.40 20.90
C ASP A 105 14.98 1.41 20.41
N PHE A 106 14.34 1.68 19.27
CA PHE A 106 13.30 0.86 18.72
C PHE A 106 13.82 -0.25 17.82
N SER A 107 13.08 -1.36 17.76
CA SER A 107 13.34 -2.47 16.85
C SER A 107 13.17 -2.07 15.38
N GLY A 108 13.73 -2.83 14.44
CA GLY A 108 13.60 -2.56 13.01
C GLY A 108 12.14 -2.45 12.53
N GLY A 109 11.27 -3.36 13.00
CA GLY A 109 9.84 -3.32 12.67
C GLY A 109 9.13 -2.08 13.24
N GLN A 110 9.48 -1.64 14.45
CA GLN A 110 8.97 -0.40 15.02
C GLN A 110 9.47 0.84 14.24
N LYS A 111 10.73 0.86 13.86
CA LYS A 111 11.30 1.94 13.02
C LYS A 111 10.61 2.03 11.65
N THR A 112 10.25 0.88 11.05
CA THR A 112 9.46 0.87 9.80
C THR A 112 8.07 1.46 10.02
N ARG A 113 7.40 1.14 11.14
CA ARG A 113 6.11 1.75 11.51
C ARG A 113 6.22 3.26 11.76
N LEU A 114 7.32 3.73 12.39
CA LEU A 114 7.58 5.15 12.57
C LEU A 114 7.83 5.87 11.23
N SER A 115 8.53 5.22 10.29
CA SER A 115 8.69 5.76 8.93
C SER A 115 7.35 5.90 8.21
N LEU A 116 6.46 4.91 8.38
CA LEU A 116 5.09 4.99 7.87
C LEU A 116 4.32 6.15 8.53
N ALA A 117 4.41 6.29 9.87
CA ALA A 117 3.79 7.41 10.59
C ALA A 117 4.20 8.77 10.03
N GLN A 118 5.51 8.99 9.90
CA GLN A 118 6.07 10.25 9.38
C GLN A 118 5.57 10.54 7.96
N MET A 119 5.52 9.53 7.12
CA MET A 119 5.02 9.66 5.76
C MET A 119 3.52 10.00 5.73
N LEU A 120 2.69 9.36 6.54
CA LEU A 120 1.26 9.66 6.63
C LEU A 120 1.02 11.08 7.16
N LEU A 121 1.78 11.53 8.17
CA LEU A 121 1.70 12.86 8.74
C LEU A 121 2.16 13.98 7.78
N SER A 122 2.98 13.65 6.77
CA SER A 122 3.37 14.62 5.74
C SER A 122 2.26 14.94 4.74
N GLU A 123 1.13 14.22 4.78
CA GLU A 123 -0.04 14.39 3.91
C GLU A 123 0.35 14.57 2.43
N PRO A 124 1.03 13.59 1.79
CA PRO A 124 1.49 13.73 0.42
C PRO A 124 0.32 13.68 -0.57
N ASP A 125 0.52 14.22 -1.78
CA ASP A 125 -0.47 14.16 -2.86
C ASP A 125 -0.52 12.77 -3.52
N LEU A 126 0.58 12.01 -3.42
CA LEU A 126 0.71 10.63 -3.90
C LEU A 126 1.45 9.77 -2.88
N LEU A 127 0.83 8.69 -2.47
CA LEU A 127 1.42 7.63 -1.64
C LEU A 127 1.84 6.44 -2.52
N LEU A 128 3.10 6.03 -2.38
CA LEU A 128 3.63 4.80 -2.96
C LEU A 128 3.96 3.85 -1.80
N LEU A 129 3.21 2.77 -1.66
CA LEU A 129 3.33 1.81 -0.56
C LEU A 129 3.77 0.46 -1.11
N ASP A 130 4.95 0.01 -0.68
CA ASP A 130 5.49 -1.32 -1.02
C ASP A 130 5.40 -2.23 0.21
N GLU A 131 4.49 -3.21 0.17
CA GLU A 131 4.18 -4.16 1.26
C GLU A 131 3.93 -3.48 2.62
N PRO A 132 2.98 -2.51 2.72
CA PRO A 132 2.79 -1.71 3.92
C PRO A 132 2.27 -2.49 5.12
N THR A 133 1.71 -3.69 4.91
CA THR A 133 1.20 -4.57 5.97
C THR A 133 2.28 -5.43 6.62
N ASN A 134 3.50 -5.46 6.07
CA ASN A 134 4.60 -6.18 6.67
C ASN A 134 4.93 -5.58 8.05
N HIS A 135 5.12 -6.43 9.05
CA HIS A 135 5.39 -6.06 10.44
C HIS A 135 4.25 -5.35 11.18
N LEU A 136 3.02 -5.34 10.61
CA LEU A 136 1.82 -4.87 11.28
C LEU A 136 1.04 -6.05 11.87
N ASP A 137 0.50 -5.86 13.07
CA ASP A 137 -0.52 -6.74 13.60
C ASP A 137 -1.90 -6.46 12.98
N LEU A 138 -2.88 -7.26 13.33
CA LEU A 138 -4.22 -7.17 12.74
C LEU A 138 -4.91 -5.83 13.06
N GLU A 139 -4.73 -5.31 14.27
CA GLU A 139 -5.35 -4.06 14.71
C GLU A 139 -4.75 -2.87 13.97
N THR A 140 -3.44 -2.82 13.90
CA THR A 140 -2.69 -1.79 13.14
C THR A 140 -3.02 -1.84 11.65
N THR A 141 -3.12 -3.04 11.06
CA THR A 141 -3.52 -3.21 9.66
C THR A 141 -4.92 -2.66 9.42
N LYS A 142 -5.89 -2.98 10.28
CA LYS A 142 -7.25 -2.48 10.19
C LYS A 142 -7.33 -0.95 10.31
N TRP A 143 -6.56 -0.37 11.24
CA TRP A 143 -6.46 1.08 11.37
C TRP A 143 -5.90 1.71 10.09
N LEU A 144 -4.85 1.12 9.50
CA LEU A 144 -4.26 1.60 8.24
C LEU A 144 -5.26 1.51 7.08
N GLU A 145 -6.04 0.41 6.98
CA GLU A 145 -7.13 0.28 6.01
C GLU A 145 -8.11 1.45 6.11
N ASP A 146 -8.56 1.75 7.34
CA ASP A 146 -9.52 2.82 7.56
C ASP A 146 -8.91 4.20 7.27
N TYR A 147 -7.65 4.44 7.65
CA TYR A 147 -6.93 5.68 7.31
C TYR A 147 -6.84 5.89 5.80
N LEU A 148 -6.42 4.85 5.06
CA LEU A 148 -6.21 4.94 3.60
C LEU A 148 -7.52 5.10 2.82
N LYS A 149 -8.65 4.60 3.31
CA LYS A 149 -9.98 4.84 2.70
C LYS A 149 -10.36 6.32 2.64
N TYR A 150 -9.93 7.10 3.65
CA TYR A 150 -10.25 8.54 3.73
C TYR A 150 -9.08 9.42 3.27
N PHE A 151 -8.01 8.82 2.79
CA PHE A 151 -6.87 9.57 2.26
C PHE A 151 -7.26 10.36 1.01
N LYS A 152 -6.97 11.67 1.01
CA LYS A 152 -7.40 12.59 -0.06
C LYS A 152 -6.55 12.53 -1.33
N GLY A 153 -5.32 12.02 -1.22
CA GLY A 153 -4.37 11.89 -2.33
C GLY A 153 -4.57 10.62 -3.16
N ALA A 154 -3.73 10.43 -4.17
CA ALA A 154 -3.64 9.19 -4.91
C ALA A 154 -2.78 8.16 -4.16
N ILE A 155 -3.15 6.89 -4.26
CA ILE A 155 -2.42 5.79 -3.62
C ILE A 155 -2.05 4.75 -4.66
N ILE A 156 -0.79 4.31 -4.67
CA ILE A 156 -0.32 3.13 -5.40
C ILE A 156 0.23 2.15 -4.36
N ILE A 157 -0.31 0.95 -4.35
CA ILE A 157 0.03 -0.09 -3.37
C ILE A 157 0.54 -1.32 -4.11
N ILE A 158 1.64 -1.88 -3.64
CA ILE A 158 2.09 -3.23 -3.95
C ILE A 158 1.90 -4.04 -2.67
N SER A 159 1.11 -5.12 -2.72
CA SER A 159 0.91 -6.00 -1.57
C SER A 159 0.55 -7.42 -2.00
N HIS A 160 0.96 -8.40 -1.19
CA HIS A 160 0.51 -9.78 -1.25
C HIS A 160 -0.73 -10.04 -0.40
N ASP A 161 -1.13 -9.10 0.44
CA ASP A 161 -2.33 -9.19 1.26
C ASP A 161 -3.58 -8.86 0.43
N ARG A 162 -4.26 -9.93 -0.01
CA ARG A 162 -5.46 -9.83 -0.87
C ARG A 162 -6.63 -9.16 -0.14
N TYR A 163 -6.75 -9.41 1.17
CA TYR A 163 -7.81 -8.82 1.97
C TYR A 163 -7.64 -7.31 2.11
N PHE A 164 -6.41 -6.88 2.41
CA PHE A 164 -6.04 -5.46 2.46
C PHE A 164 -6.31 -4.76 1.13
N LEU A 165 -5.86 -5.35 0.00
CA LEU A 165 -6.10 -4.78 -1.33
C LEU A 165 -7.60 -4.68 -1.63
N ASP A 166 -8.39 -5.70 -1.30
CA ASP A 166 -9.83 -5.73 -1.61
C ASP A 166 -10.60 -4.57 -0.93
N LYS A 167 -10.13 -4.10 0.23
CA LYS A 167 -10.75 -3.02 1.00
C LYS A 167 -10.44 -1.61 0.48
N ILE A 168 -9.30 -1.43 -0.18
CA ILE A 168 -8.76 -0.09 -0.46
C ILE A 168 -8.75 0.21 -1.96
N VAL A 169 -8.40 -0.79 -2.80
CA VAL A 169 -8.13 -0.50 -4.21
C VAL A 169 -9.42 -0.38 -5.03
N THR A 170 -9.40 0.55 -5.97
CA THR A 170 -10.46 0.75 -6.96
C THR A 170 -10.04 0.33 -8.37
N GLN A 171 -8.75 0.06 -8.55
CA GLN A 171 -8.15 -0.37 -9.81
C GLN A 171 -6.93 -1.24 -9.51
N ILE A 172 -6.71 -2.25 -10.35
CA ILE A 172 -5.53 -3.13 -10.25
C ILE A 172 -4.80 -3.14 -11.59
N TYR A 173 -3.49 -3.02 -11.52
CA TYR A 173 -2.58 -3.21 -12.63
C TYR A 173 -1.88 -4.56 -12.46
N ASP A 174 -2.25 -5.51 -13.31
CA ASP A 174 -1.61 -6.82 -13.36
C ASP A 174 -0.38 -6.75 -14.28
N VAL A 175 0.79 -6.98 -13.69
CA VAL A 175 2.08 -6.94 -14.40
C VAL A 175 2.58 -8.36 -14.55
N ALA A 176 2.42 -8.93 -15.75
CA ALA A 176 2.80 -10.30 -16.03
C ALA A 176 3.48 -10.41 -17.40
N LEU A 177 4.57 -11.20 -17.49
CA LEU A 177 5.26 -11.54 -18.73
C LEU A 177 5.67 -10.33 -19.60
N GLY A 178 5.99 -9.20 -18.97
CA GLY A 178 6.39 -7.97 -19.67
C GLY A 178 5.21 -7.12 -20.20
N ASP A 179 3.98 -7.53 -19.92
CA ASP A 179 2.77 -6.78 -20.25
C ASP A 179 2.12 -6.21 -18.98
N VAL A 180 1.34 -5.13 -19.14
CA VAL A 180 0.64 -4.46 -18.05
C VAL A 180 -0.83 -4.32 -18.42
N LYS A 181 -1.70 -4.93 -17.65
CA LYS A 181 -3.14 -4.87 -17.88
C LYS A 181 -3.87 -4.23 -16.71
N ARG A 182 -4.69 -3.22 -17.01
CA ARG A 182 -5.52 -2.53 -16.03
C ARG A 182 -6.88 -3.19 -15.91
N TYR A 183 -7.30 -3.41 -14.66
CA TYR A 183 -8.65 -3.85 -14.29
C TYR A 183 -9.28 -2.81 -13.37
N VAL A 184 -10.57 -2.55 -13.56
CA VAL A 184 -11.35 -1.63 -12.72
C VAL A 184 -12.15 -2.45 -11.72
N GLY A 185 -12.04 -2.08 -10.45
CA GLY A 185 -12.70 -2.73 -9.35
C GLY A 185 -11.75 -3.11 -8.21
N ASN A 186 -12.29 -3.81 -7.20
CA ASN A 186 -11.55 -4.36 -6.08
C ASN A 186 -10.83 -5.67 -6.47
N TYR A 187 -10.17 -6.32 -5.50
CA TYR A 187 -9.39 -7.52 -5.76
C TYR A 187 -10.26 -8.72 -6.21
N GLU A 188 -11.43 -8.93 -5.63
CA GLU A 188 -12.36 -10.02 -6.04
C GLU A 188 -12.86 -9.83 -7.48
N GLN A 189 -13.21 -8.60 -7.83
CA GLN A 189 -13.64 -8.26 -9.19
C GLN A 189 -12.50 -8.44 -10.21
N PHE A 190 -11.28 -8.08 -9.82
CA PHE A 190 -10.07 -8.31 -10.62
C PHE A 190 -9.90 -9.81 -10.94
N ILE A 191 -9.95 -10.67 -9.92
CA ILE A 191 -9.80 -12.13 -10.13
C ILE A 191 -10.83 -12.64 -11.12
N THR A 192 -12.10 -12.26 -10.94
CA THR A 192 -13.20 -12.67 -11.84
C THR A 192 -12.96 -12.21 -13.29
N GLN A 193 -12.55 -10.95 -13.47
CA GLN A 193 -12.27 -10.38 -14.79
C GLN A 193 -11.03 -11.03 -15.44
N ARG A 194 -9.99 -11.28 -14.64
CA ARG A 194 -8.76 -11.93 -15.08
C ARG A 194 -9.02 -13.34 -15.57
N ASP A 195 -9.73 -14.15 -14.78
CA ASP A 195 -10.02 -15.53 -15.11
C ASP A 195 -10.85 -15.63 -16.40
N LYS A 196 -11.88 -14.80 -16.54
CA LYS A 196 -12.67 -14.70 -17.77
C LYS A 196 -11.82 -14.31 -19.00
N TYR A 197 -10.88 -13.39 -18.82
CA TYR A 197 -9.97 -13.00 -19.89
C TYR A 197 -9.07 -14.17 -20.33
N TYR A 198 -8.51 -14.90 -19.37
CA TYR A 198 -7.68 -16.07 -19.67
C TYR A 198 -8.47 -17.18 -20.36
N GLU A 199 -9.71 -17.45 -19.94
CA GLU A 199 -10.60 -18.42 -20.61
C GLU A 199 -10.83 -18.04 -22.07
N LEU A 200 -11.15 -16.79 -22.34
CA LEU A 200 -11.37 -16.31 -23.71
C LEU A 200 -10.11 -16.44 -24.56
N ARG A 201 -8.96 -16.02 -24.02
CA ARG A 201 -7.67 -16.14 -24.73
C ARG A 201 -7.27 -17.57 -24.98
N MET A 202 -7.56 -18.49 -24.05
CA MET A 202 -7.31 -19.91 -24.24
C MET A 202 -8.18 -20.49 -25.36
N GLN A 203 -9.46 -20.12 -25.41
CA GLN A 203 -10.36 -20.52 -26.49
C GLN A 203 -9.89 -19.99 -27.87
N GLU A 204 -9.42 -18.75 -27.94
CA GLU A 204 -8.84 -18.18 -29.16
C GLU A 204 -7.57 -18.94 -29.59
N TYR A 205 -6.69 -19.25 -28.66
CA TYR A 205 -5.49 -20.03 -28.91
C TYR A 205 -5.83 -21.43 -29.41
N GLU A 206 -6.73 -22.15 -28.74
CA GLU A 206 -7.16 -23.52 -29.15
C GLU A 206 -7.79 -23.52 -30.54
N LYS A 207 -8.68 -22.57 -30.83
CA LYS A 207 -9.26 -22.41 -32.18
C LYS A 207 -8.17 -22.18 -33.25
N GLN A 208 -7.23 -21.33 -32.96
CA GLN A 208 -6.10 -21.07 -33.86
C GLN A 208 -5.23 -22.31 -34.04
N GLN A 209 -4.94 -23.07 -32.98
CA GLN A 209 -4.15 -24.30 -33.07
C GLN A 209 -4.88 -25.38 -33.92
N GLU A 210 -6.21 -25.50 -33.77
CA GLU A 210 -7.01 -26.40 -34.62
C GLU A 210 -6.98 -25.99 -36.09
N GLU A 211 -7.10 -24.70 -36.39
CA GLU A 211 -7.04 -24.19 -37.76
C GLU A 211 -5.63 -24.40 -38.34
N ILE A 212 -4.60 -24.13 -37.60
CA ILE A 212 -3.19 -24.38 -38.00
C ILE A 212 -3.02 -25.86 -38.35
N LYS A 213 -3.43 -26.79 -37.48
CA LYS A 213 -3.34 -28.23 -37.66
C LYS A 213 -4.12 -28.68 -38.91
N ARG A 214 -5.29 -28.10 -39.12
CA ARG A 214 -6.13 -28.40 -40.31
C ARG A 214 -5.41 -27.94 -41.59
N LEU A 215 -4.84 -26.74 -41.60
CA LEU A 215 -4.12 -26.20 -42.75
C LEU A 215 -2.83 -26.98 -43.02
N GLU A 216 -2.05 -27.33 -42.00
CA GLU A 216 -0.85 -28.11 -42.10
C GLU A 216 -1.11 -29.50 -42.67
N THR A 217 -2.13 -30.19 -42.14
CA THR A 217 -2.56 -31.52 -42.64
C THR A 217 -3.00 -31.46 -44.09
N PHE A 218 -3.69 -30.38 -44.47
CA PHE A 218 -4.10 -30.20 -45.87
C PHE A 218 -2.90 -29.99 -46.79
N VAL A 219 -1.97 -29.14 -46.42
CA VAL A 219 -0.74 -28.86 -47.16
C VAL A 219 0.06 -30.13 -47.33
N GLU A 220 0.30 -30.88 -46.25
CA GLU A 220 1.05 -32.13 -46.26
C GLU A 220 0.48 -33.18 -47.27
N LYS A 221 -0.83 -33.38 -47.24
CA LYS A 221 -1.52 -34.36 -48.07
C LYS A 221 -1.62 -33.96 -49.54
N ASN A 222 -1.54 -32.69 -49.88
CA ASN A 222 -1.90 -32.16 -51.20
C ASN A 222 -0.74 -31.46 -51.94
N ILE A 223 0.39 -31.19 -51.30
CA ILE A 223 1.51 -30.41 -51.89
C ILE A 223 2.12 -31.14 -53.12
N THR A 224 2.13 -32.46 -53.10
CA THR A 224 2.71 -33.32 -54.19
C THR A 224 1.74 -33.67 -55.30
N ARG A 225 0.40 -33.42 -55.10
CA ARG A 225 -0.60 -33.76 -56.10
C ARG A 225 -0.78 -32.65 -57.13
N ALA A 226 -0.59 -32.93 -58.41
CA ALA A 226 -0.66 -31.92 -59.48
C ALA A 226 -1.97 -31.11 -59.49
N SER A 227 -3.12 -31.73 -59.23
CA SER A 227 -4.44 -31.06 -59.23
C SER A 227 -4.73 -30.16 -58.05
N THR A 228 -4.02 -30.34 -56.92
CA THR A 228 -4.31 -29.61 -55.65
C THR A 228 -3.08 -28.82 -55.16
N SER A 229 -1.94 -28.94 -55.80
CA SER A 229 -0.65 -28.28 -55.42
C SER A 229 -0.80 -26.76 -55.34
N GLY A 230 -1.58 -26.10 -56.24
CA GLY A 230 -1.79 -24.67 -56.20
C GLY A 230 -2.53 -24.21 -54.94
N MET A 231 -3.58 -24.95 -54.53
CA MET A 231 -4.31 -24.68 -53.28
C MET A 231 -3.47 -24.96 -52.04
N ALA A 232 -2.63 -26.00 -52.06
CA ALA A 232 -1.73 -26.32 -50.97
C ALA A 232 -0.67 -25.21 -50.77
N LYS A 233 -0.10 -24.69 -51.89
CA LYS A 233 0.83 -23.54 -51.84
C LYS A 233 0.17 -22.28 -51.29
N SER A 234 -1.08 -21.98 -51.66
CA SER A 234 -1.83 -20.84 -51.12
C SER A 234 -2.03 -20.96 -49.62
N ARG A 235 -2.47 -22.13 -49.12
CA ARG A 235 -2.69 -22.38 -47.69
C ARG A 235 -1.38 -22.33 -46.87
N ARG A 236 -0.29 -22.84 -47.45
CA ARG A 236 1.06 -22.68 -46.84
C ARG A 236 1.42 -21.21 -46.67
N LYS A 237 1.18 -20.39 -47.70
CA LYS A 237 1.41 -18.94 -47.60
C LYS A 237 0.51 -18.27 -46.59
N THR A 238 -0.70 -18.78 -46.35
CA THR A 238 -1.56 -18.29 -45.26
C THR A 238 -0.97 -18.63 -43.90
N LEU A 239 -0.50 -19.88 -43.71
CA LEU A 239 0.20 -20.28 -42.48
C LEU A 239 1.47 -19.44 -42.17
N GLU A 240 2.27 -19.15 -43.21
CA GLU A 240 3.49 -18.35 -43.08
C GLU A 240 3.20 -16.89 -42.67
N LYS A 241 2.02 -16.36 -43.05
CA LYS A 241 1.59 -15.00 -42.74
C LYS A 241 0.74 -14.88 -41.47
N MET A 242 0.32 -16.05 -40.92
CA MET A 242 -0.56 -16.05 -39.76
C MET A 242 0.20 -15.63 -38.52
N GLU A 243 -0.25 -14.57 -37.88
CA GLU A 243 0.23 -14.13 -36.58
C GLU A 243 -0.12 -15.19 -35.54
N ARG A 244 0.89 -15.71 -34.84
CA ARG A 244 0.70 -16.79 -33.85
C ARG A 244 0.27 -16.19 -32.54
N ILE A 245 -0.78 -16.74 -31.96
CA ILE A 245 -1.21 -16.42 -30.59
C ILE A 245 -0.36 -17.26 -29.65
N ASP A 246 0.32 -16.62 -28.73
CA ASP A 246 1.04 -17.31 -27.68
C ASP A 246 0.07 -17.98 -26.70
N LYS A 247 0.45 -19.15 -26.21
CA LYS A 247 -0.37 -19.85 -25.23
C LYS A 247 -0.48 -19.01 -23.96
N PRO A 248 -1.69 -18.63 -23.53
CA PRO A 248 -1.86 -17.89 -22.29
C PRO A 248 -1.29 -18.68 -21.12
N MET A 249 -0.36 -18.10 -20.40
CA MET A 249 0.14 -18.68 -19.15
C MET A 249 -0.79 -18.26 -18.02
N MET A 250 -1.48 -19.23 -17.44
CA MET A 250 -2.17 -19.04 -16.16
C MET A 250 -1.15 -19.27 -15.04
N ASP A 251 -1.30 -18.51 -13.95
CA ASP A 251 -0.62 -18.84 -12.70
C ASP A 251 -0.86 -20.33 -12.41
N ALA A 252 0.16 -21.02 -11.91
CA ALA A 252 0.04 -22.42 -11.55
C ALA A 252 -1.21 -22.61 -10.67
N LYS A 253 -2.04 -23.60 -11.04
CA LYS A 253 -3.20 -23.97 -10.21
C LYS A 253 -2.72 -24.13 -8.78
N SER A 254 -3.47 -23.55 -7.84
CA SER A 254 -3.19 -23.74 -6.41
C SER A 254 -2.95 -25.21 -6.12
N ALA A 255 -1.86 -25.50 -5.40
CA ALA A 255 -1.55 -26.89 -5.02
C ALA A 255 -2.74 -27.45 -4.24
N ASN A 256 -3.32 -28.54 -4.71
CA ASN A 256 -4.32 -29.26 -3.97
C ASN A 256 -3.59 -30.14 -2.94
N ILE A 257 -3.37 -29.59 -1.76
CA ILE A 257 -2.71 -30.29 -0.67
C ILE A 257 -3.81 -31.03 0.12
N GLN A 258 -3.82 -32.34 0.05
CA GLN A 258 -4.64 -33.20 0.88
C GLN A 258 -3.81 -33.75 2.02
N PHE A 259 -4.18 -33.43 3.25
CA PHE A 259 -3.61 -34.08 4.42
C PHE A 259 -4.31 -35.43 4.63
N GLY A 260 -3.59 -36.51 4.38
CA GLY A 260 -4.05 -37.86 4.76
C GLY A 260 -3.84 -38.05 6.27
N PHE A 261 -4.74 -38.78 6.91
CA PHE A 261 -4.59 -39.21 8.30
C PHE A 261 -4.88 -40.71 8.37
N ASP A 262 -4.04 -41.43 9.12
CA ASP A 262 -4.14 -42.89 9.23
C ASP A 262 -5.24 -43.33 10.17
N ARG A 263 -5.72 -42.45 11.03
CA ARG A 263 -6.85 -42.72 11.97
C ARG A 263 -7.57 -41.42 12.32
N ASN A 264 -8.85 -41.55 12.67
CA ASN A 264 -9.61 -40.44 13.25
C ASN A 264 -9.06 -40.11 14.63
N THR A 265 -8.77 -38.85 14.89
CA THR A 265 -8.47 -38.34 16.23
C THR A 265 -9.75 -38.32 17.05
N GLY A 266 -9.61 -38.60 18.36
CA GLY A 266 -10.72 -38.43 19.31
C GLY A 266 -11.10 -36.94 19.45
N ASN A 267 -12.16 -36.65 20.22
CA ASN A 267 -12.60 -35.28 20.50
C ASN A 267 -11.51 -34.47 21.23
N ASP A 268 -10.70 -35.16 22.03
CA ASP A 268 -9.59 -34.57 22.77
C ASP A 268 -8.28 -34.89 22.03
N VAL A 269 -7.72 -33.89 21.37
CA VAL A 269 -6.49 -34.02 20.57
C VAL A 269 -5.24 -33.77 21.42
N MET A 270 -5.33 -32.83 22.34
CA MET A 270 -4.21 -32.44 23.19
C MET A 270 -4.72 -31.77 24.47
N HIS A 271 -4.10 -32.09 25.59
CA HIS A 271 -4.27 -31.38 26.85
C HIS A 271 -2.96 -30.71 27.23
N ILE A 272 -2.98 -29.44 27.47
CA ILE A 272 -1.82 -28.66 27.92
C ILE A 272 -2.07 -28.27 29.36
N ARG A 273 -1.12 -28.62 30.26
CA ARG A 273 -1.16 -28.24 31.68
C ARG A 273 0.16 -27.58 32.09
N ASN A 274 0.06 -26.40 32.68
CA ASN A 274 1.21 -25.63 33.20
C ASN A 274 2.32 -25.42 32.13
N LEU A 275 1.96 -25.21 30.87
CA LEU A 275 2.94 -24.91 29.82
C LEU A 275 3.47 -23.51 30.04
N GLU A 276 4.76 -23.38 30.24
CA GLU A 276 5.48 -22.11 30.26
C GLU A 276 6.36 -22.03 29.02
N VAL A 277 6.27 -20.91 28.31
CA VAL A 277 7.07 -20.65 27.13
C VAL A 277 8.07 -19.56 27.44
N GLY A 278 9.35 -19.80 27.15
CA GLY A 278 10.42 -18.82 27.38
C GLY A 278 11.75 -19.31 26.84
N TYR A 279 12.81 -18.49 26.99
CA TYR A 279 14.18 -18.87 26.65
C TYR A 279 14.95 -19.31 27.89
N GLN A 280 15.49 -18.37 28.67
CA GLN A 280 16.21 -18.63 29.92
C GLN A 280 15.31 -18.48 31.14
N SER A 281 14.20 -17.74 30.96
CA SER A 281 13.12 -17.58 31.94
C SER A 281 11.76 -17.63 31.23
N PRO A 282 10.68 -18.05 31.92
CA PRO A 282 9.35 -18.04 31.36
C PRO A 282 8.94 -16.63 30.92
N ILE A 283 8.42 -16.52 29.69
CA ILE A 283 7.85 -15.28 29.13
C ILE A 283 6.33 -15.27 29.36
N THR A 284 5.71 -16.44 29.41
CA THR A 284 4.25 -16.58 29.62
C THR A 284 3.94 -17.05 31.02
N ALA A 285 2.78 -16.66 31.56
CA ALA A 285 2.17 -17.34 32.67
C ALA A 285 1.82 -18.79 32.28
N PRO A 286 1.68 -19.73 33.25
CA PRO A 286 1.30 -21.11 32.98
C PRO A 286 -0.01 -21.21 32.19
N ILE A 287 0.04 -21.85 31.01
CA ILE A 287 -1.09 -22.01 30.09
C ILE A 287 -1.71 -23.39 30.33
N ASN A 288 -3.02 -23.44 30.46
CA ASN A 288 -3.81 -24.65 30.57
C ASN A 288 -4.90 -24.65 29.50
N ILE A 289 -4.89 -25.66 28.61
CA ILE A 289 -5.85 -25.84 27.52
C ILE A 289 -6.32 -27.29 27.49
#